data_288abb921e6af3293b22b80c4b46a0cc
#
_entry.id   288abb921e6af3293b22b80c4b46a0cc
#
_cell.length_a   1.000
_cell.length_b   1.000
_cell.length_c   1.000
_cell.angle_alpha   90.00
_cell.angle_beta   90.00
_cell.angle_gamma   90.00
#
_symmetry.space_group_name_H-M   'P 1'
#
loop_
_entity.id
_entity.type
_entity.pdbx_description
1 polymer ?
#
loop_
_entity_poly.entity_id
_entity_poly.type
_entity_poly.pdbx_seq_one_letter_code
_entity_poly.pdbx_strand_id
1 'polypeptide(L)'
;NVSWTDTNMVKHKHSDVGVAVSIPGGLITPIIRSAELKTLSAISSEMKDLGARAKARKLKPEEYQGGTTAVSNMGMMGVKNFAAVVNPPHATILAVGAGEERVAVKKGEMKVAQVMTVTLSTDHRAVDGALGAELLGAFKRYIENPLSMLV
;
A
#
# COMPACT_ATOMS: atom_id res chain seq x y z
N ASN A 1 5.05 1.62 10.73
CA ASN A 1 4.26 0.50 11.29
C ASN A 1 3.81 0.81 12.71
N VAL A 2 2.73 1.56 12.84
CA VAL A 2 2.14 1.94 14.13
C VAL A 2 0.63 1.78 14.09
N SER A 3 0.02 1.65 15.27
CA SER A 3 -1.42 1.75 15.47
C SER A 3 -1.70 2.68 16.65
N TRP A 4 -2.75 3.46 16.57
CA TRP A 4 -3.22 4.27 17.68
C TRP A 4 -4.27 3.49 18.46
N THR A 5 -4.11 3.43 19.77
CA THR A 5 -5.13 2.99 20.72
C THR A 5 -5.61 4.21 21.52
N ASP A 6 -6.68 4.06 22.30
CA ASP A 6 -7.25 5.20 23.05
C ASP A 6 -6.24 5.91 23.98
N THR A 7 -5.21 5.19 24.41
CA THR A 7 -4.23 5.69 25.39
C THR A 7 -2.78 5.64 24.90
N ASN A 8 -2.47 4.83 23.89
CA ASN A 8 -1.10 4.54 23.51
C ASN A 8 -0.92 4.44 22.00
N MET A 9 0.29 4.73 21.54
CA MET A 9 0.76 4.37 20.21
C MET A 9 1.51 3.04 20.29
N VAL A 10 1.07 2.04 19.53
CA VAL A 10 1.70 0.73 19.43
C VAL A 10 2.59 0.70 18.20
N LYS A 11 3.90 0.49 18.40
CA LYS A 11 4.86 0.29 17.31
C LYS A 11 5.00 -1.20 17.02
N HIS A 12 4.70 -1.60 15.78
CA HIS A 12 4.79 -2.99 15.33
C HIS A 12 6.19 -3.33 14.83
N LYS A 13 6.65 -4.56 15.14
CA LYS A 13 7.95 -5.07 14.70
C LYS A 13 7.92 -5.53 13.24
N HIS A 14 6.79 -6.03 12.78
CA HIS A 14 6.59 -6.56 11.43
C HIS A 14 5.63 -5.69 10.62
N SER A 15 5.74 -5.76 9.31
CA SER A 15 4.90 -5.04 8.37
C SER A 15 3.82 -5.97 7.82
N ASP A 16 2.63 -5.88 8.39
CA ASP A 16 1.45 -6.61 7.96
C ASP A 16 0.63 -5.70 7.03
N VAL A 17 0.72 -5.94 5.73
CA VAL A 17 0.17 -5.05 4.71
C VAL A 17 -1.20 -5.52 4.25
N GLY A 18 -2.23 -4.75 4.58
CA GLY A 18 -3.57 -4.95 4.05
C GLY A 18 -3.66 -4.46 2.60
N VAL A 19 -4.27 -5.24 1.73
CA VAL A 19 -4.48 -4.85 0.33
C VAL A 19 -5.97 -4.81 0.03
N ALA A 20 -6.47 -3.63 -0.34
CA ALA A 20 -7.90 -3.43 -0.65
C ALA A 20 -8.31 -4.23 -1.90
N VAL A 21 -9.26 -5.14 -1.76
CA VAL A 21 -9.80 -5.97 -2.84
C VAL A 21 -11.29 -5.72 -2.97
N SER A 22 -11.72 -5.27 -4.15
CA SER A 22 -13.13 -5.13 -4.48
C SER A 22 -13.77 -6.51 -4.64
N ILE A 23 -14.92 -6.70 -3.99
CA ILE A 23 -15.73 -7.90 -4.06
C ILE A 23 -17.19 -7.53 -4.41
N PRO A 24 -18.03 -8.47 -4.89
CA PRO A 24 -19.44 -8.19 -5.09
C PRO A 24 -20.11 -7.67 -3.83
N GLY A 25 -20.63 -6.44 -3.89
CA GLY A 25 -21.32 -5.79 -2.79
C GLY A 25 -20.43 -5.14 -1.73
N GLY A 26 -19.12 -4.97 -1.97
CA GLY A 26 -18.26 -4.28 -1.00
C GLY A 26 -16.77 -4.38 -1.24
N LEU A 27 -16.04 -4.25 -0.16
CA LEU A 27 -14.59 -4.26 -0.09
C LEU A 27 -14.14 -5.19 1.04
N ILE A 28 -13.05 -5.92 0.84
CA ILE A 28 -12.35 -6.65 1.89
C ILE A 28 -10.86 -6.39 1.76
N THR A 29 -10.14 -6.44 2.88
CA THR A 29 -8.72 -6.10 2.92
C THR A 29 -7.90 -7.28 3.45
N PRO A 30 -7.62 -8.31 2.62
CA PRO A 30 -6.70 -9.37 3.00
C PRO A 30 -5.33 -8.81 3.36
N ILE A 31 -4.62 -9.50 4.24
CA ILE A 31 -3.38 -9.03 4.84
C ILE A 31 -2.22 -9.96 4.47
N ILE A 32 -1.20 -9.40 3.86
CA ILE A 32 0.11 -10.05 3.70
C ILE A 32 0.88 -9.85 5.00
N ARG A 33 1.05 -10.92 5.76
CA ARG A 33 1.74 -10.88 7.05
C ARG A 33 3.26 -10.84 6.86
N SER A 34 3.96 -10.06 7.69
CA SER A 34 5.43 -9.94 7.68
C SER A 34 5.98 -9.76 6.27
N ALA A 35 5.43 -8.82 5.53
CA ALA A 35 5.75 -8.61 4.11
C ALA A 35 7.25 -8.34 3.89
N GLU A 36 7.95 -7.73 4.85
CA GLU A 36 9.37 -7.44 4.81
C GLU A 36 10.26 -8.69 4.81
N LEU A 37 9.73 -9.84 5.22
CA LEU A 37 10.46 -11.12 5.26
C LEU A 37 10.21 -11.98 4.02
N LYS A 38 9.39 -11.49 3.07
CA LYS A 38 8.95 -12.26 1.90
C LYS A 38 9.60 -11.75 0.62
N THR A 39 9.89 -12.66 -0.28
CA THR A 39 10.29 -12.31 -1.65
C THR A 39 9.11 -11.74 -2.43
N LEU A 40 9.38 -10.96 -3.47
CA LEU A 40 8.33 -10.42 -4.36
C LEU A 40 7.48 -11.52 -4.99
N SER A 41 8.08 -12.66 -5.35
CA SER A 41 7.36 -13.82 -5.90
C SER A 41 6.43 -14.46 -4.87
N ALA A 42 6.86 -14.57 -3.62
CA ALA A 42 6.02 -15.08 -2.52
C ALA A 42 4.83 -14.15 -2.25
N ILE A 43 5.07 -12.84 -2.16
CA ILE A 43 4.01 -11.82 -2.00
C ILE A 43 3.02 -11.90 -3.16
N SER A 44 3.51 -12.00 -4.40
CA SER A 44 2.65 -12.08 -5.60
C SER A 44 1.77 -13.33 -5.58
N SER A 45 2.32 -14.50 -5.22
CA SER A 45 1.58 -15.75 -5.15
C SER A 45 0.53 -15.74 -4.04
N GLU A 46 0.90 -15.27 -2.85
CA GLU A 46 0.00 -15.12 -1.70
C GLU A 46 -1.14 -14.15 -2.01
N MET A 47 -0.83 -13.01 -2.64
CA MET A 47 -1.83 -12.02 -2.99
C MET A 47 -2.83 -12.54 -4.05
N LYS A 48 -2.39 -13.35 -5.01
CA LYS A 48 -3.27 -13.99 -6.00
C LYS A 48 -4.25 -14.95 -5.33
N ASP A 49 -3.76 -15.79 -4.40
CA ASP A 49 -4.61 -16.71 -3.62
C ASP A 49 -5.62 -15.94 -2.77
N LEU A 50 -5.14 -15.01 -1.94
CA LEU A 50 -5.98 -14.18 -1.08
C LEU A 50 -7.04 -13.41 -1.89
N GLY A 51 -6.66 -12.84 -3.03
CA GLY A 51 -7.57 -12.12 -3.91
C GLY A 51 -8.66 -13.01 -4.53
N ALA A 52 -8.31 -14.23 -4.94
CA ALA A 52 -9.26 -15.20 -5.47
C ALA A 52 -10.26 -15.64 -4.38
N ARG A 53 -9.76 -15.96 -3.18
CA ARG A 53 -10.59 -16.36 -2.04
C ARG A 53 -11.43 -15.20 -1.49
N ALA A 54 -10.93 -13.98 -1.54
CA ALA A 54 -11.69 -12.77 -1.21
C ALA A 54 -12.93 -12.64 -2.09
N LYS A 55 -12.76 -12.71 -3.41
CA LYS A 55 -13.86 -12.66 -4.39
C LYS A 55 -14.87 -13.80 -4.20
N ALA A 56 -14.41 -14.97 -3.80
CA ALA A 56 -15.24 -16.13 -3.48
C ALA A 56 -15.86 -16.09 -2.07
N ARG A 57 -15.57 -15.06 -1.26
CA ARG A 57 -15.98 -14.93 0.16
C ARG A 57 -15.51 -16.10 1.03
N LYS A 58 -14.31 -16.61 0.79
CA LYS A 58 -13.72 -17.77 1.48
C LYS A 58 -12.51 -17.40 2.35
N LEU A 59 -12.31 -16.11 2.64
CA LEU A 59 -11.28 -15.69 3.59
C LEU A 59 -11.71 -15.99 5.01
N LYS A 60 -10.75 -16.42 5.82
CA LYS A 60 -10.93 -16.58 7.26
C LYS A 60 -10.74 -15.23 7.97
N PRO A 61 -11.35 -15.00 9.14
CA PRO A 61 -11.22 -13.74 9.88
C PRO A 61 -9.77 -13.29 10.11
N GLU A 62 -8.88 -14.23 10.45
CA GLU A 62 -7.47 -13.95 10.69
C GLU A 62 -6.71 -13.47 9.44
N GLU A 63 -7.27 -13.65 8.25
CA GLU A 63 -6.64 -13.24 7.00
C GLU A 63 -6.97 -11.79 6.60
N TYR A 64 -7.96 -11.15 7.24
CA TYR A 64 -8.35 -9.77 6.95
C TYR A 64 -8.53 -8.89 8.19
N GLN A 65 -8.36 -9.43 9.39
CA GLN A 65 -8.40 -8.65 10.63
C GLN A 65 -7.00 -8.27 11.09
N GLY A 66 -6.85 -7.06 11.61
CA GLY A 66 -5.57 -6.49 12.03
C GLY A 66 -4.83 -5.83 10.88
N GLY A 67 -3.50 -5.97 10.85
CA GLY A 67 -2.62 -5.28 9.91
C GLY A 67 -2.01 -4.01 10.49
N THR A 68 -0.96 -3.48 9.84
CA THR A 68 -0.20 -2.32 10.33
C THR A 68 -0.24 -1.15 9.35
N THR A 69 -0.44 -1.43 8.08
CA THR A 69 -0.61 -0.46 7.00
C THR A 69 -1.48 -1.06 5.90
N ALA A 70 -1.93 -0.24 4.97
CA ALA A 70 -2.74 -0.73 3.86
C ALA A 70 -2.32 -0.12 2.52
N VAL A 71 -2.67 -0.81 1.44
CA VAL A 71 -2.53 -0.35 0.05
C VAL A 71 -3.88 -0.45 -0.64
N SER A 72 -4.27 0.62 -1.32
CA SER A 72 -5.44 0.65 -2.20
C SER A 72 -5.00 1.03 -3.61
N ASN A 73 -5.20 0.15 -4.58
CA ASN A 73 -4.83 0.40 -5.96
C ASN A 73 -6.08 0.51 -6.85
N MET A 74 -6.32 1.69 -7.39
CA MET A 74 -7.40 1.97 -8.33
C MET A 74 -6.89 2.27 -9.75
N GLY A 75 -5.59 2.06 -10.00
CA GLY A 75 -4.98 2.28 -11.30
C GLY A 75 -5.60 1.43 -12.41
N MET A 76 -5.97 0.19 -12.10
CA MET A 76 -6.66 -0.70 -13.06
C MET A 76 -8.06 -0.22 -13.46
N MET A 77 -8.64 0.70 -12.68
CA MET A 77 -9.92 1.36 -12.97
C MET A 77 -9.74 2.70 -13.68
N GLY A 78 -8.52 3.07 -14.06
CA GLY A 78 -8.20 4.33 -14.73
C GLY A 78 -8.17 5.56 -13.81
N VAL A 79 -8.26 5.37 -12.50
CA VAL A 79 -8.19 6.48 -11.54
C VAL A 79 -6.75 6.93 -11.39
N LYS A 80 -6.47 8.18 -11.78
CA LYS A 80 -5.11 8.73 -11.80
C LYS A 80 -4.62 9.20 -10.43
N ASN A 81 -5.53 9.75 -9.64
CA ASN A 81 -5.24 10.32 -8.32
C ASN A 81 -6.46 10.20 -7.41
N PHE A 82 -6.25 9.74 -6.19
CA PHE A 82 -7.28 9.69 -5.14
C PHE A 82 -6.62 9.63 -3.76
N ALA A 83 -7.39 9.95 -2.74
CA ALA A 83 -7.01 9.73 -1.35
C ALA A 83 -7.85 8.59 -0.77
N ALA A 84 -7.20 7.64 -0.12
CA ALA A 84 -7.88 6.57 0.59
C ALA A 84 -8.12 6.96 2.06
N VAL A 85 -9.22 6.47 2.62
CA VAL A 85 -9.53 6.67 4.05
C VAL A 85 -8.79 5.65 4.88
N VAL A 86 -8.11 6.10 5.93
CA VAL A 86 -7.43 5.21 6.89
C VAL A 86 -8.47 4.33 7.58
N ASN A 87 -8.20 3.03 7.62
CA ASN A 87 -9.07 2.04 8.24
C ASN A 87 -8.38 1.45 9.49
N PRO A 88 -8.78 1.84 10.71
CA PRO A 88 -8.17 1.27 11.92
C PRO A 88 -8.20 -0.27 11.92
N PRO A 89 -7.16 -0.93 12.47
CA PRO A 89 -6.06 -0.38 13.28
C PRO A 89 -4.86 0.17 12.47
N HIS A 90 -4.94 0.21 11.14
CA HIS A 90 -3.87 0.78 10.32
C HIS A 90 -3.71 2.29 10.62
N ALA A 91 -2.47 2.77 10.78
CA ALA A 91 -2.21 4.21 10.88
C ALA A 91 -1.92 4.86 9.53
N THR A 92 -1.74 4.07 8.48
CA THR A 92 -1.43 4.57 7.13
C THR A 92 -2.13 3.75 6.06
N ILE A 93 -2.46 4.41 4.94
CA ILE A 93 -2.89 3.75 3.71
C ILE A 93 -2.30 4.46 2.50
N LEU A 94 -1.68 3.68 1.60
CA LEU A 94 -1.13 4.16 0.34
C LEU A 94 -2.14 3.96 -0.78
N ALA A 95 -2.61 5.05 -1.37
CA ALA A 95 -3.42 5.06 -2.57
C ALA A 95 -2.53 5.08 -3.81
N VAL A 96 -2.74 4.14 -4.74
CA VAL A 96 -1.95 3.99 -5.98
C VAL A 96 -2.84 4.25 -7.18
N GLY A 97 -2.51 5.30 -7.93
CA GLY A 97 -3.21 5.67 -9.17
C GLY A 97 -2.69 4.96 -10.41
N ALA A 98 -3.36 5.19 -11.53
CA ALA A 98 -2.99 4.64 -12.83
C ALA A 98 -1.62 5.16 -13.30
N GLY A 99 -0.84 4.25 -13.88
CA GLY A 99 0.33 4.63 -14.66
C GLY A 99 -0.07 5.17 -16.03
N GLU A 100 0.51 6.28 -16.43
CA GLU A 100 0.28 6.88 -17.75
C GLU A 100 1.57 7.45 -18.33
N GLU A 101 1.65 7.54 -19.64
CA GLU A 101 2.74 8.22 -20.32
C GLU A 101 2.59 9.73 -20.16
N ARG A 102 3.65 10.36 -19.64
CA ARG A 102 3.74 11.83 -19.52
C ARG A 102 5.12 12.31 -19.97
N VAL A 103 5.16 13.54 -20.47
CA VAL A 103 6.43 14.23 -20.66
C VAL A 103 6.97 14.64 -19.30
N ALA A 104 8.13 14.13 -18.96
CA ALA A 104 8.84 14.42 -17.72
C ALA A 104 10.25 14.95 -18.02
N VAL A 105 10.75 15.86 -17.18
CA VAL A 105 12.14 16.32 -17.30
C VAL A 105 13.03 15.39 -16.49
N LYS A 106 13.95 14.70 -17.19
CA LYS A 106 15.00 13.86 -16.57
C LYS A 106 16.37 14.39 -16.97
N LYS A 107 17.18 14.79 -16.01
CA LYS A 107 18.54 15.34 -16.22
C LYS A 107 18.58 16.52 -17.20
N GLY A 108 17.58 17.41 -17.12
CA GLY A 108 17.47 18.59 -17.97
C GLY A 108 16.86 18.34 -19.37
N GLU A 109 16.51 17.10 -19.72
CA GLU A 109 15.90 16.74 -21.00
C GLU A 109 14.44 16.34 -20.83
N MET A 110 13.59 16.74 -21.76
CA MET A 110 12.21 16.29 -21.85
C MET A 110 12.18 14.86 -22.41
N LYS A 111 11.57 13.93 -21.67
CA LYS A 111 11.43 12.53 -22.07
C LYS A 111 10.02 12.03 -21.77
N VAL A 112 9.49 11.16 -22.61
CA VAL A 112 8.28 10.40 -22.30
C VAL A 112 8.65 9.37 -21.24
N ALA A 113 7.90 9.33 -20.13
CA ALA A 113 8.09 8.39 -19.04
C ALA A 113 6.75 7.88 -18.54
N GLN A 114 6.73 6.65 -18.04
CA GLN A 114 5.61 6.12 -17.26
C GLN A 114 5.61 6.79 -15.89
N VAL A 115 4.52 7.45 -15.56
CA VAL A 115 4.36 8.19 -14.31
C VAL A 115 3.06 7.76 -13.63
N MET A 116 3.11 7.49 -12.35
CA MET A 116 1.92 7.29 -11.52
C MET A 116 1.90 8.26 -10.36
N THR A 117 0.75 8.54 -9.83
CA THR A 117 0.58 9.30 -8.59
C THR A 117 0.25 8.36 -7.45
N VAL A 118 0.92 8.54 -6.33
CA VAL A 118 0.59 7.88 -5.07
C VAL A 118 0.25 8.91 -4.01
N THR A 119 -0.71 8.60 -3.15
CA THR A 119 -1.12 9.46 -2.04
C THR A 119 -1.10 8.64 -0.75
N LEU A 120 -0.43 9.15 0.27
CA LEU A 120 -0.41 8.54 1.59
C LEU A 120 -1.38 9.29 2.51
N SER A 121 -2.36 8.58 3.03
CA SER A 121 -3.21 9.07 4.12
C SER A 121 -2.70 8.51 5.45
N THR A 122 -2.68 9.32 6.49
CA THR A 122 -2.15 8.94 7.80
C THR A 122 -3.10 9.31 8.93
N ASP A 123 -3.10 8.50 9.99
CA ASP A 123 -3.65 8.90 11.29
C ASP A 123 -2.67 9.86 11.95
N HIS A 124 -2.98 11.15 11.93
CA HIS A 124 -2.06 12.20 12.37
C HIS A 124 -1.80 12.20 13.89
N ARG A 125 -2.49 11.36 14.65
CA ARG A 125 -2.19 11.11 16.07
C ARG A 125 -0.91 10.26 16.24
N ALA A 126 -0.60 9.43 15.22
CA ALA A 126 0.51 8.48 15.26
C ALA A 126 1.60 8.76 14.21
N VAL A 127 1.25 9.44 13.11
CA VAL A 127 2.17 9.71 11.98
C VAL A 127 2.03 11.16 11.57
N ASP A 128 3.07 11.94 11.78
CA ASP A 128 3.13 13.34 11.33
C ASP A 128 3.53 13.47 9.85
N GLY A 129 3.49 14.71 9.34
CA GLY A 129 3.78 14.99 7.93
C GLY A 129 5.21 14.68 7.53
N ALA A 130 6.19 14.86 8.42
CA ALA A 130 7.60 14.59 8.14
C ALA A 130 7.83 13.09 7.98
N LEU A 131 7.33 12.29 8.91
CA LEU A 131 7.43 10.83 8.87
C LEU A 131 6.69 10.25 7.66
N GLY A 132 5.52 10.79 7.31
CA GLY A 132 4.78 10.42 6.10
C GLY A 132 5.56 10.73 4.82
N ALA A 133 6.23 11.89 4.76
CA ALA A 133 7.08 12.27 3.63
C ALA A 133 8.32 11.37 3.51
N GLU A 134 8.93 10.96 4.61
CA GLU A 134 10.04 9.99 4.62
C GLU A 134 9.62 8.64 4.04
N LEU A 135 8.44 8.14 4.43
CA LEU A 135 7.89 6.89 3.88
C LEU A 135 7.66 7.00 2.36
N LEU A 136 7.05 8.08 1.90
CA LEU A 136 6.84 8.32 0.45
C LEU A 136 8.17 8.45 -0.29
N GLY A 137 9.16 9.12 0.30
CA GLY A 137 10.50 9.22 -0.26
C GLY A 137 11.20 7.86 -0.39
N ALA A 138 11.06 6.99 0.61
CA ALA A 138 11.57 5.63 0.57
C ALA A 138 10.86 4.81 -0.52
N PHE A 139 9.52 4.85 -0.55
CA PHE A 139 8.72 4.19 -1.58
C PHE A 139 9.15 4.61 -3.00
N LYS A 140 9.28 5.92 -3.23
CA LYS A 140 9.73 6.46 -4.52
C LYS A 140 11.11 5.92 -4.93
N ARG A 141 12.08 5.92 -4.00
CA ARG A 141 13.43 5.41 -4.29
C ARG A 141 13.40 3.95 -4.74
N TYR A 142 12.62 3.10 -4.07
CA TYR A 142 12.54 1.69 -4.40
C TYR A 142 11.78 1.43 -5.71
N ILE A 143 10.69 2.12 -5.98
CA ILE A 143 9.93 1.97 -7.23
C ILE A 143 10.74 2.48 -8.44
N GLU A 144 11.47 3.59 -8.29
CA GLU A 144 12.31 4.12 -9.37
C GLU A 144 13.61 3.33 -9.57
N ASN A 145 14.04 2.52 -8.59
CA ASN A 145 15.22 1.68 -8.63
C ASN A 145 14.90 0.27 -8.12
N PRO A 146 14.11 -0.52 -8.86
CA PRO A 146 13.56 -1.78 -8.36
C PRO A 146 14.62 -2.83 -7.99
N LEU A 147 15.80 -2.79 -8.59
CA LEU A 147 16.92 -3.68 -8.23
C LEU A 147 17.37 -3.48 -6.78
N SER A 148 17.18 -2.30 -6.20
CA SER A 148 17.53 -2.03 -4.80
C SER A 148 16.59 -2.74 -3.80
N MET A 149 15.50 -3.34 -4.26
CA MET A 149 14.63 -4.18 -3.44
C MET A 149 15.07 -5.65 -3.36
N LEU A 150 16.10 -6.01 -4.13
CA LEU A 150 16.62 -7.39 -4.22
C LEU A 150 17.92 -7.59 -3.42
N VAL A 151 18.41 -6.54 -2.75
CA VAL A 151 19.68 -6.53 -2.01
C VAL A 151 19.40 -6.54 -0.52
#